data_196ecc64674f16b072f50ceb20b08fcb
#
_entry.id   196ecc64674f16b072f50ceb20b08fcb
#
_cell.length_a   1.000
_cell.length_b   1.000
_cell.length_c   1.000
_cell.angle_alpha   90.00
_cell.angle_beta   90.00
_cell.angle_gamma   90.00
#
_symmetry.space_group_name_H-M   'P 1'
#
loop_
_entity.id
_entity.type
_entity.pdbx_description
1 polymer ?
#
loop_
_entity_poly.entity_id
_entity_poly.type
_entity_poly.pdbx_seq_one_letter_code
_entity_poly.pdbx_strand_id
1 'polypeptide(L)'
;MKNKIGVSAGLLSGMFWGLGLAISAYIFSLYNVSPFAVAVIHDFISIFVLLAIILVKYKTINFKIFTNIKSVSVIVGALLAGPIGMQCNLYAVKYIGSGLTSSITAIYPAVSVILAVIFLKNKVSSKTILGIALIIVGIFIQSYKSEQVESFYLGFMFALICAVAWGSESVLSSYAMKNNLNELETLLIRQVTSFLAYLVIISFNGLGIETSLDVKFGGLIVFFVVSNMVSYILYYMAINRLEPAKATGLNVSYVVWTILFSMIFVALEVNLQLIITSIIIILGVYVIVREE
;
A
#
# COMPACT_ATOMS: atom_id res chain seq x y z
N MET A 1 -14.69 9.60 -20.50
CA MET A 1 -14.26 8.17 -20.45
C MET A 1 -13.02 7.92 -19.58
N LYS A 2 -11.96 8.75 -19.66
CA LYS A 2 -10.71 8.56 -18.86
C LYS A 2 -10.97 8.51 -17.33
N ASN A 3 -11.83 9.36 -16.80
CA ASN A 3 -12.14 9.40 -15.37
C ASN A 3 -12.86 8.13 -14.87
N LYS A 4 -13.75 7.53 -15.66
CA LYS A 4 -14.44 6.30 -15.25
C LYS A 4 -13.47 5.11 -15.09
N ILE A 5 -12.52 4.97 -16.02
CA ILE A 5 -11.49 3.93 -15.94
C ILE A 5 -10.59 4.14 -14.71
N GLY A 6 -10.18 5.39 -14.45
CA GLY A 6 -9.39 5.72 -13.26
C GLY A 6 -10.13 5.40 -11.96
N VAL A 7 -11.41 5.76 -11.87
CA VAL A 7 -12.24 5.46 -10.70
C VAL A 7 -12.39 3.95 -10.48
N SER A 8 -12.74 3.20 -11.54
CA SER A 8 -12.84 1.75 -11.44
C SER A 8 -11.51 1.11 -11.05
N ALA A 9 -10.39 1.58 -11.62
CA ALA A 9 -9.06 1.10 -11.27
C ALA A 9 -8.73 1.38 -9.80
N GLY A 10 -9.03 2.58 -9.29
CA GLY A 10 -8.82 2.93 -7.88
C GLY A 10 -9.62 2.04 -6.92
N LEU A 11 -10.90 1.79 -7.19
CA LEU A 11 -11.74 0.93 -6.36
C LEU A 11 -11.29 -0.54 -6.41
N LEU A 12 -11.00 -1.07 -7.61
CA LEU A 12 -10.53 -2.44 -7.76
C LEU A 12 -9.14 -2.63 -7.15
N SER A 13 -8.28 -1.61 -7.21
CA SER A 13 -6.98 -1.68 -6.51
C SER A 13 -7.18 -1.86 -5.01
N GLY A 14 -8.14 -1.17 -4.42
CA GLY A 14 -8.50 -1.34 -3.02
C GLY A 14 -8.98 -2.77 -2.71
N MET A 15 -9.79 -3.37 -3.56
CA MET A 15 -10.25 -4.74 -3.38
C MET A 15 -9.08 -5.73 -3.35
N PHE A 16 -8.19 -5.68 -4.33
CA PHE A 16 -7.04 -6.58 -4.39
C PHE A 16 -6.02 -6.32 -3.29
N TRP A 17 -5.86 -5.07 -2.85
CA TRP A 17 -5.03 -4.74 -1.69
C TRP A 17 -5.60 -5.33 -0.40
N GLY A 18 -6.92 -5.19 -0.18
CA GLY A 18 -7.60 -5.77 0.95
C GLY A 18 -7.49 -7.29 1.00
N LEU A 19 -7.56 -7.95 -0.16
CA LEU A 19 -7.31 -9.38 -0.28
C LEU A 19 -5.87 -9.74 0.12
N GLY A 20 -4.88 -8.99 -0.38
CA GLY A 20 -3.47 -9.18 -0.02
C GLY A 20 -3.23 -9.04 1.49
N LEU A 21 -3.83 -8.03 2.14
CA LEU A 21 -3.74 -7.87 3.60
C LEU A 21 -4.32 -9.06 4.38
N ALA A 22 -5.48 -9.56 3.95
CA ALA A 22 -6.08 -10.74 4.59
C ALA A 22 -5.24 -12.00 4.41
N ILE A 23 -4.66 -12.20 3.21
CA ILE A 23 -3.76 -13.33 2.93
C ILE A 23 -2.48 -13.20 3.77
N SER A 24 -1.88 -12.01 3.90
CA SER A 24 -0.68 -11.83 4.74
C SER A 24 -0.96 -12.15 6.20
N ALA A 25 -2.11 -11.74 6.73
CA ALA A 25 -2.54 -12.11 8.08
C ALA A 25 -2.71 -13.63 8.22
N TYR A 26 -3.27 -14.28 7.22
CA TYR A 26 -3.41 -15.74 7.19
C TYR A 26 -2.05 -16.45 7.13
N ILE A 27 -1.09 -15.95 6.35
CA ILE A 27 0.28 -16.46 6.33
C ILE A 27 0.90 -16.39 7.74
N PHE A 28 0.79 -15.24 8.41
CA PHE A 28 1.34 -15.06 9.76
C PHE A 28 0.62 -15.87 10.84
N SER A 29 -0.63 -16.26 10.62
CA SER A 29 -1.36 -17.15 11.54
C SER A 29 -0.93 -18.63 11.42
N LEU A 30 -0.45 -19.03 10.24
CA LEU A 30 -0.05 -20.42 9.96
C LEU A 30 1.45 -20.65 10.10
N TYR A 31 2.27 -19.64 9.83
CA TYR A 31 3.72 -19.78 9.70
C TYR A 31 4.45 -18.74 10.55
N ASN A 32 5.42 -19.18 11.30
CA ASN A 32 6.33 -18.29 12.01
C ASN A 32 7.41 -17.74 11.04
N VAL A 33 6.98 -16.94 10.08
CA VAL A 33 7.83 -16.30 9.08
C VAL A 33 8.06 -14.83 9.42
N SER A 34 9.24 -14.34 9.09
CA SER A 34 9.57 -12.93 9.26
C SER A 34 8.79 -12.06 8.25
N PRO A 35 8.14 -10.95 8.68
CA PRO A 35 7.59 -9.96 7.76
C PRO A 35 8.62 -9.44 6.75
N PHE A 36 9.88 -9.35 7.16
CA PHE A 36 10.99 -8.98 6.28
C PHE A 36 11.15 -10.00 5.14
N ALA A 37 11.17 -11.29 5.44
CA ALA A 37 11.28 -12.35 4.42
C ALA A 37 10.11 -12.30 3.43
N VAL A 38 8.88 -12.09 3.93
CA VAL A 38 7.70 -11.97 3.08
C VAL A 38 7.80 -10.75 2.14
N ALA A 39 8.30 -9.60 2.63
CA ALA A 39 8.49 -8.40 1.81
C ALA A 39 9.56 -8.60 0.72
N VAL A 40 10.69 -9.23 1.05
CA VAL A 40 11.76 -9.54 0.08
C VAL A 40 11.25 -10.46 -1.02
N ILE A 41 10.57 -11.54 -0.65
CA ILE A 41 10.02 -12.51 -1.62
C ILE A 41 8.94 -11.84 -2.49
N HIS A 42 8.08 -11.01 -1.88
CA HIS A 42 7.07 -10.24 -2.62
C HIS A 42 7.72 -9.40 -3.71
N ASP A 43 8.73 -8.59 -3.39
CA ASP A 43 9.35 -7.71 -4.37
C ASP A 43 10.12 -8.49 -5.44
N PHE A 44 10.80 -9.57 -5.05
CA PHE A 44 11.49 -10.46 -5.98
C PHE A 44 10.53 -11.04 -7.03
N ILE A 45 9.44 -11.69 -6.59
CA ILE A 45 8.47 -12.29 -7.52
C ILE A 45 7.77 -11.20 -8.36
N SER A 46 7.48 -10.05 -7.75
CA SER A 46 6.82 -8.92 -8.41
C SER A 46 7.60 -8.40 -9.62
N ILE A 47 8.94 -8.39 -9.56
CA ILE A 47 9.80 -8.00 -10.70
C ILE A 47 9.55 -8.91 -11.90
N PHE A 48 9.50 -10.23 -11.70
CA PHE A 48 9.27 -11.17 -12.80
C PHE A 48 7.85 -11.05 -13.36
N VAL A 49 6.85 -10.85 -12.52
CA VAL A 49 5.47 -10.60 -12.97
C VAL A 49 5.41 -9.34 -13.83
N LEU A 50 6.04 -8.25 -13.40
CA LEU A 50 6.07 -6.99 -14.17
C LEU A 50 6.83 -7.13 -15.48
N LEU A 51 8.00 -7.77 -15.46
CA LEU A 51 8.77 -8.02 -16.67
C LEU A 51 7.96 -8.83 -17.68
N ALA A 52 7.26 -9.88 -17.24
CA ALA A 52 6.37 -10.66 -18.10
C ALA A 52 5.26 -9.80 -18.71
N ILE A 53 4.58 -8.96 -17.91
CA ILE A 53 3.52 -8.07 -18.38
C ILE A 53 4.06 -7.04 -19.39
N ILE A 54 5.23 -6.44 -19.10
CA ILE A 54 5.87 -5.46 -19.98
C ILE A 54 6.27 -6.11 -21.32
N LEU A 55 6.86 -7.30 -21.28
CA LEU A 55 7.22 -8.04 -22.47
C LEU A 55 6.01 -8.42 -23.33
N VAL A 56 4.91 -8.86 -22.71
CA VAL A 56 3.67 -9.17 -23.44
C VAL A 56 3.07 -7.91 -24.07
N LYS A 57 3.05 -6.79 -23.34
CA LYS A 57 2.40 -5.55 -23.77
C LYS A 57 3.23 -4.74 -24.76
N TYR A 58 4.53 -4.57 -24.52
CA TYR A 58 5.41 -3.68 -25.29
C TYR A 58 6.43 -4.42 -26.12
N LYS A 59 6.59 -5.73 -25.92
CA LYS A 59 7.55 -6.62 -26.60
C LYS A 59 9.04 -6.23 -26.40
N THR A 60 9.30 -5.20 -25.61
CA THR A 60 10.65 -4.69 -25.31
C THR A 60 10.68 -4.17 -23.88
N ILE A 61 11.89 -4.19 -23.27
CA ILE A 61 12.12 -3.57 -21.96
C ILE A 61 13.07 -2.38 -22.19
N ASN A 62 12.66 -1.21 -21.78
CA ASN A 62 13.46 0.00 -21.87
C ASN A 62 14.28 0.21 -20.60
N PHE A 63 15.49 -0.34 -20.53
CA PHE A 63 16.36 -0.18 -19.36
C PHE A 63 16.86 1.26 -19.13
N LYS A 64 16.75 2.16 -20.12
CA LYS A 64 17.12 3.57 -19.95
C LYS A 64 16.25 4.32 -18.94
N ILE A 65 15.12 3.73 -18.54
CA ILE A 65 14.28 4.28 -17.47
C ILE A 65 15.03 4.39 -16.15
N PHE A 66 15.96 3.49 -15.84
CA PHE A 66 16.70 3.50 -14.57
C PHE A 66 17.79 4.60 -14.50
N THR A 67 18.24 5.11 -15.63
CA THR A 67 19.26 6.19 -15.72
C THR A 67 18.64 7.55 -15.99
N ASN A 68 17.32 7.64 -16.13
CA ASN A 68 16.64 8.90 -16.38
C ASN A 68 16.53 9.70 -15.06
N ILE A 69 16.92 10.99 -15.10
CA ILE A 69 16.81 11.89 -13.94
C ILE A 69 15.38 11.95 -13.37
N LYS A 70 14.36 11.75 -14.20
CA LYS A 70 12.95 11.72 -13.78
C LYS A 70 12.61 10.52 -12.91
N SER A 71 13.39 9.45 -12.99
CA SER A 71 13.21 8.24 -12.18
C SER A 71 13.72 8.41 -10.75
N VAL A 72 14.48 9.47 -10.46
CA VAL A 72 14.98 9.75 -9.09
C VAL A 72 13.82 9.90 -8.11
N SER A 73 12.73 10.55 -8.48
CA SER A 73 11.56 10.68 -7.60
C SER A 73 10.93 9.32 -7.31
N VAL A 74 10.88 8.42 -8.30
CA VAL A 74 10.38 7.04 -8.11
C VAL A 74 11.32 6.25 -7.22
N ILE A 75 12.64 6.39 -7.41
CA ILE A 75 13.66 5.71 -6.59
C ILE A 75 13.51 6.12 -5.13
N VAL A 76 13.40 7.43 -4.85
CA VAL A 76 13.17 7.93 -3.48
C VAL A 76 11.84 7.41 -2.93
N GLY A 77 10.76 7.47 -3.72
CA GLY A 77 9.45 6.92 -3.34
C GLY A 77 9.52 5.41 -3.05
N ALA A 78 10.27 4.66 -3.86
CA ALA A 78 10.45 3.22 -3.69
C ALA A 78 11.21 2.85 -2.41
N LEU A 79 12.25 3.61 -2.06
CA LEU A 79 12.98 3.42 -0.79
C LEU A 79 12.08 3.67 0.43
N LEU A 80 11.19 4.66 0.34
CA LEU A 80 10.20 4.91 1.39
C LEU A 80 9.13 3.80 1.41
N ALA A 81 8.53 3.48 0.29
CA ALA A 81 7.36 2.61 0.24
C ALA A 81 7.67 1.10 0.33
N GLY A 82 8.81 0.67 -0.15
CA GLY A 82 9.27 -0.73 -0.09
C GLY A 82 9.88 -1.07 1.26
N PRO A 83 11.19 -0.87 1.47
CA PRO A 83 11.88 -1.32 2.68
C PRO A 83 11.35 -0.68 3.97
N ILE A 84 10.73 0.49 3.91
CA ILE A 84 10.10 1.11 5.08
C ILE A 84 8.61 0.81 5.10
N GLY A 85 7.85 1.25 4.08
CA GLY A 85 6.40 1.20 4.08
C GLY A 85 5.84 -0.23 4.07
N MET A 86 6.26 -1.06 3.11
CA MET A 86 5.78 -2.44 2.99
C MET A 86 6.17 -3.28 4.18
N GLN A 87 7.40 -3.13 4.65
CA GLN A 87 7.86 -3.85 5.84
C GLN A 87 7.09 -3.45 7.08
N CYS A 88 6.91 -2.14 7.32
CA CYS A 88 6.10 -1.65 8.43
C CYS A 88 4.64 -2.13 8.32
N ASN A 89 4.06 -2.18 7.12
CA ASN A 89 2.73 -2.73 6.92
C ASN A 89 2.64 -4.20 7.36
N LEU A 90 3.56 -5.04 6.90
CA LEU A 90 3.58 -6.47 7.26
C LEU A 90 3.85 -6.70 8.74
N TYR A 91 4.72 -5.89 9.38
CA TYR A 91 4.88 -5.93 10.83
C TYR A 91 3.60 -5.49 11.55
N ALA A 92 2.92 -4.43 11.09
CA ALA A 92 1.64 -4.04 11.65
C ALA A 92 0.61 -5.17 11.55
N VAL A 93 0.47 -5.81 10.37
CA VAL A 93 -0.41 -6.98 10.21
C VAL A 93 -0.06 -8.11 11.16
N LYS A 94 1.23 -8.38 11.37
CA LYS A 94 1.69 -9.44 12.29
C LYS A 94 1.35 -9.11 13.76
N TYR A 95 1.47 -7.84 14.17
CA TYR A 95 1.26 -7.43 15.57
C TYR A 95 -0.20 -7.15 15.92
N ILE A 96 -0.95 -6.49 15.05
CA ILE A 96 -2.31 -6.02 15.35
C ILE A 96 -3.37 -6.55 14.37
N GLY A 97 -2.99 -7.46 13.48
CA GLY A 97 -3.89 -8.03 12.49
C GLY A 97 -4.22 -7.10 11.33
N SER A 98 -4.80 -7.68 10.28
CA SER A 98 -5.12 -6.98 9.02
C SER A 98 -6.22 -5.92 9.18
N GLY A 99 -7.23 -6.17 10.02
CA GLY A 99 -8.35 -5.25 10.23
C GLY A 99 -7.91 -3.90 10.84
N LEU A 100 -7.16 -3.93 11.95
CA LEU A 100 -6.63 -2.71 12.58
C LEU A 100 -5.59 -2.04 11.68
N THR A 101 -4.68 -2.81 11.08
CA THR A 101 -3.67 -2.28 10.17
C THR A 101 -4.31 -1.53 9.02
N SER A 102 -5.32 -2.11 8.35
CA SER A 102 -6.00 -1.47 7.23
C SER A 102 -6.67 -0.14 7.65
N SER A 103 -7.31 -0.12 8.81
CA SER A 103 -7.97 1.10 9.31
C SER A 103 -6.96 2.21 9.61
N ILE A 104 -5.83 1.90 10.25
CA ILE A 104 -4.81 2.90 10.61
C ILE A 104 -4.04 3.39 9.38
N THR A 105 -3.64 2.49 8.49
CA THR A 105 -2.93 2.88 7.27
C THR A 105 -3.80 3.73 6.33
N ALA A 106 -5.13 3.67 6.45
CA ALA A 106 -6.06 4.49 5.67
C ALA A 106 -5.89 6.01 5.84
N ILE A 107 -5.02 6.49 6.75
CA ILE A 107 -4.63 7.91 6.83
C ILE A 107 -3.73 8.35 5.65
N TYR A 108 -3.11 7.42 4.90
CA TYR A 108 -2.14 7.78 3.87
C TYR A 108 -2.64 8.76 2.77
N PRO A 109 -3.94 8.83 2.39
CA PRO A 109 -4.42 9.88 1.50
C PRO A 109 -4.29 11.29 2.10
N ALA A 110 -4.48 11.43 3.42
CA ALA A 110 -4.28 12.71 4.09
C ALA A 110 -2.80 13.15 4.01
N VAL A 111 -1.87 12.21 4.20
CA VAL A 111 -0.44 12.46 3.99
C VAL A 111 -0.17 12.87 2.54
N SER A 112 -0.76 12.15 1.57
CA SER A 112 -0.64 12.47 0.14
C SER A 112 -1.13 13.89 -0.17
N VAL A 113 -2.28 14.31 0.38
CA VAL A 113 -2.82 15.67 0.22
C VAL A 113 -1.87 16.71 0.81
N ILE A 114 -1.40 16.52 2.05
CA ILE A 114 -0.48 17.45 2.71
C ILE A 114 0.80 17.63 1.89
N LEU A 115 1.39 16.54 1.42
CA LEU A 115 2.61 16.59 0.61
C LEU A 115 2.36 17.18 -0.78
N ALA A 116 1.20 16.93 -1.40
CA ALA A 116 0.82 17.56 -2.66
C ALA A 116 0.68 19.09 -2.52
N VAL A 117 0.18 19.57 -1.39
CA VAL A 117 0.16 21.01 -1.09
C VAL A 117 1.56 21.58 -0.96
N ILE A 118 2.43 20.93 -0.21
CA ILE A 118 3.79 21.42 0.07
C ILE A 118 4.64 21.41 -1.21
N PHE A 119 4.66 20.29 -1.93
CA PHE A 119 5.57 20.08 -3.07
C PHE A 119 4.97 20.47 -4.42
N LEU A 120 3.67 20.27 -4.62
CA LEU A 120 2.98 20.59 -5.87
C LEU A 120 2.24 21.93 -5.81
N LYS A 121 2.27 22.62 -4.66
CA LYS A 121 1.60 23.89 -4.38
C LYS A 121 0.08 23.86 -4.64
N ASN A 122 -0.54 22.70 -4.45
CA ASN A 122 -1.98 22.55 -4.57
C ASN A 122 -2.68 23.35 -3.44
N LYS A 123 -3.86 23.90 -3.73
CA LYS A 123 -4.66 24.60 -2.71
C LYS A 123 -5.41 23.58 -1.87
N VAL A 124 -5.42 23.76 -0.55
CA VAL A 124 -6.25 22.95 0.38
C VAL A 124 -7.56 23.65 0.60
N SER A 125 -8.64 22.93 0.45
CA SER A 125 -9.96 23.46 0.74
C SER A 125 -10.42 23.09 2.16
N SER A 126 -11.46 23.79 2.60
CA SER A 126 -12.11 23.49 3.89
C SER A 126 -12.66 22.05 3.97
N LYS A 127 -13.09 21.48 2.84
CA LYS A 127 -13.59 20.10 2.80
C LYS A 127 -12.45 19.10 2.97
N THR A 128 -11.29 19.34 2.33
CA THR A 128 -10.10 18.52 2.56
C THR A 128 -9.70 18.51 4.03
N ILE A 129 -9.72 19.70 4.69
CA ILE A 129 -9.44 19.80 6.13
C ILE A 129 -10.46 19.00 6.95
N LEU A 130 -11.75 19.11 6.63
CA LEU A 130 -12.80 18.34 7.29
C LEU A 130 -12.60 16.84 7.11
N GLY A 131 -12.29 16.39 5.89
CA GLY A 131 -12.02 14.99 5.61
C GLY A 131 -10.83 14.43 6.40
N ILE A 132 -9.73 15.19 6.50
CA ILE A 132 -8.56 14.84 7.31
C ILE A 132 -8.96 14.75 8.79
N ALA A 133 -9.73 15.71 9.30
CA ALA A 133 -10.18 15.69 10.69
C ALA A 133 -11.04 14.44 10.99
N LEU A 134 -11.95 14.05 10.10
CA LEU A 134 -12.75 12.82 10.23
C LEU A 134 -11.84 11.58 10.29
N ILE A 135 -10.84 11.48 9.41
CA ILE A 135 -9.89 10.37 9.41
C ILE A 135 -9.15 10.29 10.75
N ILE A 136 -8.62 11.42 11.25
CA ILE A 136 -7.91 11.48 12.54
C ILE A 136 -8.83 11.04 13.70
N VAL A 137 -10.09 11.51 13.71
CA VAL A 137 -11.08 11.11 14.72
C VAL A 137 -11.34 9.61 14.64
N GLY A 138 -11.54 9.05 13.44
CA GLY A 138 -11.74 7.62 13.26
C GLY A 138 -10.57 6.80 13.81
N ILE A 139 -9.33 7.18 13.51
CA ILE A 139 -8.12 6.52 14.03
C ILE A 139 -8.01 6.64 15.54
N PHE A 140 -8.30 7.82 16.09
CA PHE A 140 -8.26 8.05 17.53
C PHE A 140 -9.26 7.15 18.28
N ILE A 141 -10.49 7.05 17.77
CA ILE A 141 -11.51 6.15 18.34
C ILE A 141 -11.07 4.69 18.22
N GLN A 142 -10.48 4.31 17.06
CA GLN A 142 -9.99 2.95 16.84
C GLN A 142 -8.90 2.57 17.84
N SER A 143 -8.05 3.52 18.22
CA SER A 143 -6.94 3.30 19.16
C SER A 143 -7.40 3.12 20.61
N TYR A 144 -8.49 3.78 21.02
CA TYR A 144 -8.87 3.92 22.41
C TYR A 144 -9.19 2.60 23.15
N LYS A 145 -9.71 1.58 22.45
CA LYS A 145 -10.03 0.27 23.07
C LYS A 145 -9.09 -0.86 22.65
N SER A 146 -8.15 -0.58 21.79
CA SER A 146 -7.23 -1.61 21.27
C SER A 146 -6.01 -1.84 22.18
N GLU A 147 -5.93 -1.14 23.32
CA GLU A 147 -4.85 -1.28 24.32
C GLU A 147 -4.73 -2.70 24.91
N GLN A 148 -5.78 -3.53 24.80
CA GLN A 148 -5.77 -4.91 25.27
C GLN A 148 -5.00 -5.86 24.34
N VAL A 149 -4.59 -5.41 23.14
CA VAL A 149 -3.76 -6.19 22.24
C VAL A 149 -2.31 -6.05 22.66
N GLU A 150 -1.69 -7.16 23.04
CA GLU A 150 -0.25 -7.19 23.28
C GLU A 150 0.48 -6.61 22.05
N SER A 151 1.42 -5.72 22.25
CA SER A 151 2.14 -5.03 21.18
C SER A 151 1.31 -4.06 20.30
N PHE A 152 0.11 -3.64 20.76
CA PHE A 152 -0.74 -2.70 20.01
C PHE A 152 0.02 -1.44 19.59
N TYR A 153 0.69 -0.79 20.54
CA TYR A 153 1.42 0.46 20.25
C TYR A 153 2.52 0.29 19.20
N LEU A 154 3.20 -0.85 19.22
CA LEU A 154 4.23 -1.15 18.24
C LEU A 154 3.63 -1.34 16.84
N GLY A 155 2.57 -2.13 16.72
CA GLY A 155 1.84 -2.31 15.46
C GLY A 155 1.21 -1.02 14.94
N PHE A 156 0.66 -0.19 15.86
CA PHE A 156 0.13 1.13 15.53
C PHE A 156 1.19 2.07 14.94
N MET A 157 2.37 2.13 15.57
CA MET A 157 3.49 2.93 15.06
C MET A 157 3.95 2.46 13.68
N PHE A 158 4.06 1.15 13.47
CA PHE A 158 4.37 0.61 12.15
C PHE A 158 3.32 0.99 11.11
N ALA A 159 2.02 0.92 11.44
CA ALA A 159 0.97 1.31 10.52
C ALA A 159 1.03 2.81 10.16
N LEU A 160 1.35 3.69 11.12
CA LEU A 160 1.53 5.12 10.85
C LEU A 160 2.76 5.40 9.96
N ILE A 161 3.91 4.76 10.24
CA ILE A 161 5.10 4.88 9.40
C ILE A 161 4.80 4.43 7.97
N CYS A 162 4.11 3.31 7.82
CA CYS A 162 3.64 2.83 6.53
C CYS A 162 2.77 3.87 5.79
N ALA A 163 1.81 4.48 6.48
CA ALA A 163 0.93 5.49 5.89
C ALA A 163 1.70 6.72 5.39
N VAL A 164 2.69 7.19 6.16
CA VAL A 164 3.58 8.29 5.73
C VAL A 164 4.41 7.89 4.51
N ALA A 165 4.97 6.71 4.51
CA ALA A 165 5.78 6.19 3.42
C ALA A 165 4.97 6.06 2.10
N TRP A 166 3.78 5.48 2.15
CA TRP A 166 2.92 5.30 0.97
C TRP A 166 2.27 6.60 0.47
N GLY A 167 1.89 7.49 1.40
CA GLY A 167 1.43 8.83 1.03
C GLY A 167 2.50 9.61 0.28
N SER A 168 3.76 9.52 0.72
CA SER A 168 4.92 10.13 0.06
C SER A 168 5.18 9.51 -1.32
N GLU A 169 5.18 8.18 -1.41
CA GLU A 169 5.36 7.47 -2.69
C GLU A 169 4.33 7.90 -3.74
N SER A 170 3.06 8.03 -3.36
CA SER A 170 1.99 8.37 -4.30
C SER A 170 2.24 9.72 -5.00
N VAL A 171 2.74 10.71 -4.26
CA VAL A 171 3.08 12.04 -4.79
C VAL A 171 4.32 11.98 -5.68
N LEU A 172 5.38 11.28 -5.24
CA LEU A 172 6.63 11.13 -5.98
C LEU A 172 6.43 10.34 -7.28
N SER A 173 5.64 9.29 -7.27
CA SER A 173 5.28 8.49 -8.45
C SER A 173 4.40 9.28 -9.42
N SER A 174 3.44 10.07 -8.92
CA SER A 174 2.64 10.96 -9.76
C SER A 174 3.51 11.99 -10.46
N TYR A 175 4.47 12.60 -9.74
CA TYR A 175 5.41 13.54 -10.33
C TYR A 175 6.19 12.90 -11.49
N ALA A 176 6.70 11.69 -11.32
CA ALA A 176 7.43 10.96 -12.38
C ALA A 176 6.52 10.66 -13.59
N MET A 177 5.30 10.19 -13.37
CA MET A 177 4.35 9.89 -14.43
C MET A 177 3.91 11.15 -15.20
N LYS A 178 3.75 12.29 -14.52
CA LYS A 178 3.52 13.60 -15.19
C LYS A 178 4.71 14.02 -16.06
N ASN A 179 5.90 13.47 -15.81
CA ASN A 179 7.13 13.72 -16.57
C ASN A 179 7.47 12.60 -17.58
N ASN A 180 6.46 11.94 -18.15
CA ASN A 180 6.52 10.97 -19.25
C ASN A 180 7.02 9.55 -18.91
N LEU A 181 7.01 9.13 -17.64
CA LEU A 181 7.07 7.71 -17.32
C LEU A 181 5.65 7.11 -17.38
N ASN A 182 5.52 5.90 -17.90
CA ASN A 182 4.24 5.19 -17.83
C ASN A 182 4.09 4.40 -16.53
N GLU A 183 2.88 3.90 -16.28
CA GLU A 183 2.54 3.22 -15.02
C GLU A 183 3.40 1.98 -14.77
N LEU A 184 3.63 1.17 -15.80
CA LEU A 184 4.39 -0.08 -15.67
C LEU A 184 5.89 0.19 -15.51
N GLU A 185 6.43 1.19 -16.19
CA GLU A 185 7.83 1.63 -16.02
C GLU A 185 8.06 2.15 -14.61
N THR A 186 7.15 3.02 -14.11
CA THR A 186 7.23 3.57 -12.76
C THR A 186 7.18 2.43 -11.72
N LEU A 187 6.28 1.47 -11.91
CA LEU A 187 6.14 0.35 -11.00
C LEU A 187 7.36 -0.62 -11.07
N LEU A 188 7.96 -0.81 -12.26
CA LEU A 188 9.17 -1.62 -12.39
C LEU A 188 10.36 -0.97 -11.67
N ILE A 189 10.57 0.34 -11.83
CA ILE A 189 11.61 1.08 -11.09
C ILE A 189 11.38 0.92 -9.59
N ARG A 190 10.14 1.07 -9.13
CA ARG A 190 9.75 0.92 -7.72
C ARG A 190 10.14 -0.44 -7.18
N GLN A 191 9.75 -1.53 -7.86
CA GLN A 191 9.99 -2.88 -7.37
C GLN A 191 11.47 -3.27 -7.40
N VAL A 192 12.18 -2.92 -8.48
CA VAL A 192 13.62 -3.18 -8.58
C VAL A 192 14.39 -2.40 -7.51
N THR A 193 14.09 -1.12 -7.32
CA THR A 193 14.75 -0.29 -6.29
C THR A 193 14.51 -0.84 -4.89
N SER A 194 13.26 -1.20 -4.57
CA SER A 194 12.91 -1.77 -3.28
C SER A 194 13.61 -3.09 -3.03
N PHE A 195 13.63 -4.00 -4.00
CA PHE A 195 14.33 -5.27 -3.90
C PHE A 195 15.85 -5.10 -3.71
N LEU A 196 16.49 -4.21 -4.47
CA LEU A 196 17.91 -3.91 -4.31
C LEU A 196 18.21 -3.35 -2.92
N ALA A 197 17.34 -2.48 -2.38
CA ALA A 197 17.49 -1.97 -1.02
C ALA A 197 17.40 -3.10 0.03
N TYR A 198 16.50 -4.06 -0.14
CA TYR A 198 16.44 -5.25 0.71
C TYR A 198 17.72 -6.08 0.64
N LEU A 199 18.30 -6.28 -0.56
CA LEU A 199 19.58 -6.99 -0.70
C LEU A 199 20.72 -6.27 0.03
N VAL A 200 20.75 -4.94 -0.02
CA VAL A 200 21.71 -4.14 0.76
C VAL A 200 21.52 -4.37 2.26
N ILE A 201 20.27 -4.31 2.76
CA ILE A 201 19.96 -4.55 4.17
C ILE A 201 20.41 -5.96 4.61
N ILE A 202 20.15 -6.98 3.79
CA ILE A 202 20.58 -8.37 4.06
C ILE A 202 22.11 -8.44 4.16
N SER A 203 22.83 -7.82 3.22
CA SER A 203 24.28 -7.84 3.16
C SER A 203 24.96 -7.20 4.37
N PHE A 204 24.35 -6.14 4.93
CA PHE A 204 24.90 -5.45 6.11
C PHE A 204 24.51 -6.09 7.45
N ASN A 205 23.32 -6.68 7.54
CA ASN A 205 22.80 -7.18 8.81
C ASN A 205 22.93 -8.71 8.97
N GLY A 206 23.36 -9.43 7.95
CA GLY A 206 23.42 -10.89 7.97
C GLY A 206 22.05 -11.55 8.16
N LEU A 207 20.96 -10.86 7.86
CA LEU A 207 19.61 -11.37 8.04
C LEU A 207 19.35 -12.52 7.07
N GLY A 208 19.09 -13.70 7.61
CA GLY A 208 18.61 -14.85 6.84
C GLY A 208 17.17 -14.63 6.36
N ILE A 209 16.85 -15.13 5.18
CA ILE A 209 15.48 -15.26 4.72
C ILE A 209 14.94 -16.58 5.24
N GLU A 210 14.45 -16.58 6.48
CA GLU A 210 13.79 -17.75 7.05
C GLU A 210 12.44 -17.93 6.39
N THR A 211 12.29 -19.00 5.62
CA THR A 211 11.06 -19.34 4.89
C THR A 211 10.71 -20.80 5.14
N SER A 212 9.43 -21.14 4.98
CA SER A 212 8.99 -22.51 4.89
C SER A 212 9.13 -23.02 3.46
N LEU A 213 9.65 -24.23 3.28
CA LEU A 213 9.70 -24.92 1.98
C LEU A 213 8.40 -25.70 1.67
N ASP A 214 7.34 -25.48 2.45
CA ASP A 214 6.04 -26.09 2.24
C ASP A 214 5.36 -25.56 0.97
N VAL A 215 4.79 -26.48 0.18
CA VAL A 215 4.05 -26.15 -1.06
C VAL A 215 2.87 -25.21 -0.78
N LYS A 216 2.18 -25.39 0.34
CA LYS A 216 1.08 -24.52 0.76
C LYS A 216 1.57 -23.10 1.03
N PHE A 217 2.70 -22.94 1.72
CA PHE A 217 3.33 -21.63 1.93
C PHE A 217 3.66 -20.96 0.59
N GLY A 218 4.30 -21.70 -0.32
CA GLY A 218 4.62 -21.18 -1.67
C GLY A 218 3.38 -20.72 -2.42
N GLY A 219 2.30 -21.50 -2.39
CA GLY A 219 1.01 -21.14 -3.00
C GLY A 219 0.40 -19.88 -2.40
N LEU A 220 0.43 -19.72 -1.07
CA LEU A 220 -0.08 -18.52 -0.39
C LEU A 220 0.77 -17.28 -0.70
N ILE A 221 2.09 -17.41 -0.75
CA ILE A 221 2.97 -16.30 -1.16
C ILE A 221 2.70 -15.86 -2.60
N VAL A 222 2.58 -16.79 -3.53
CA VAL A 222 2.24 -16.45 -4.93
C VAL A 222 0.88 -15.75 -5.00
N PHE A 223 -0.12 -16.25 -4.28
CA PHE A 223 -1.44 -15.63 -4.24
C PHE A 223 -1.39 -14.21 -3.64
N PHE A 224 -0.64 -14.02 -2.55
CA PHE A 224 -0.37 -12.71 -1.95
C PHE A 224 0.27 -11.75 -2.95
N VAL A 225 1.36 -12.18 -3.61
CA VAL A 225 2.09 -11.35 -4.58
C VAL A 225 1.22 -10.99 -5.78
N VAL A 226 0.50 -11.96 -6.36
CA VAL A 226 -0.37 -11.71 -7.52
C VAL A 226 -1.49 -10.72 -7.16
N SER A 227 -2.12 -10.89 -6.00
CA SER A 227 -3.16 -9.96 -5.52
C SER A 227 -2.60 -8.55 -5.39
N ASN A 228 -1.45 -8.39 -4.75
CA ASN A 228 -0.81 -7.08 -4.58
C ASN A 228 -0.34 -6.50 -5.92
N MET A 229 0.18 -7.30 -6.84
CA MET A 229 0.60 -6.80 -8.15
C MET A 229 -0.56 -6.29 -8.99
N VAL A 230 -1.70 -6.99 -8.98
CA VAL A 230 -2.94 -6.50 -9.62
C VAL A 230 -3.36 -5.18 -8.98
N SER A 231 -3.34 -5.10 -7.64
CA SER A 231 -3.61 -3.85 -6.91
C SER A 231 -2.69 -2.72 -7.34
N TYR A 232 -1.38 -2.92 -7.34
CA TYR A 232 -0.40 -1.90 -7.72
C TYR A 232 -0.60 -1.40 -9.15
N ILE A 233 -0.78 -2.29 -10.12
CA ILE A 233 -1.00 -1.91 -11.51
C ILE A 233 -2.25 -1.02 -11.64
N LEU A 234 -3.34 -1.42 -11.01
CA LEU A 234 -4.59 -0.65 -11.00
C LEU A 234 -4.43 0.68 -10.26
N TYR A 235 -3.71 0.68 -9.15
CA TYR A 235 -3.45 1.88 -8.36
C TYR A 235 -2.61 2.91 -9.11
N TYR A 236 -1.52 2.49 -9.74
CA TYR A 236 -0.69 3.38 -10.56
C TYR A 236 -1.45 3.90 -11.79
N MET A 237 -2.31 3.06 -12.39
CA MET A 237 -3.23 3.49 -13.43
C MET A 237 -4.21 4.56 -12.92
N ALA A 238 -4.72 4.42 -11.69
CA ALA A 238 -5.59 5.42 -11.08
C ALA A 238 -4.84 6.72 -10.81
N ILE A 239 -3.62 6.69 -10.24
CA ILE A 239 -2.78 7.87 -10.01
C ILE A 239 -2.49 8.63 -11.30
N ASN A 240 -2.17 7.91 -12.38
CA ASN A 240 -1.85 8.53 -13.67
C ASN A 240 -3.08 9.18 -14.35
N ARG A 241 -4.29 8.68 -14.06
CA ARG A 241 -5.53 9.16 -14.69
C ARG A 241 -6.31 10.17 -13.88
N LEU A 242 -6.17 10.12 -12.57
CA LEU A 242 -6.95 10.99 -11.67
C LEU A 242 -5.93 11.85 -10.88
N GLU A 243 -5.31 11.98 -10.21
CA GLU A 243 -4.41 12.66 -9.28
C GLU A 243 -4.17 11.81 -8.01
N PRO A 244 -3.05 12.02 -7.31
CA PRO A 244 -2.69 11.21 -6.14
C PRO A 244 -3.79 11.18 -5.09
N ALA A 245 -4.37 12.33 -4.75
CA ALA A 245 -5.39 12.45 -3.71
C ALA A 245 -6.65 11.62 -4.01
N LYS A 246 -7.15 11.65 -5.26
CA LYS A 246 -8.30 10.84 -5.69
C LYS A 246 -7.98 9.36 -5.76
N ALA A 247 -6.84 9.03 -6.35
CA ALA A 247 -6.44 7.63 -6.48
C ALA A 247 -6.25 6.96 -5.13
N THR A 248 -5.56 7.65 -4.20
CA THR A 248 -5.37 7.18 -2.82
C THR A 248 -6.70 7.03 -2.10
N GLY A 249 -7.59 8.03 -2.24
CA GLY A 249 -8.91 7.99 -1.64
C GLY A 249 -9.75 6.80 -2.11
N LEU A 250 -9.80 6.53 -3.41
CA LEU A 250 -10.53 5.38 -3.95
C LEU A 250 -9.91 4.04 -3.51
N ASN A 251 -8.58 3.99 -3.44
CA ASN A 251 -7.88 2.80 -2.97
C ASN A 251 -8.20 2.47 -1.51
N VAL A 252 -8.51 3.46 -0.64
CA VAL A 252 -8.89 3.23 0.77
C VAL A 252 -10.12 2.33 0.91
N SER A 253 -10.89 2.10 -0.15
CA SER A 253 -11.92 1.04 -0.16
C SER A 253 -11.36 -0.31 0.32
N TYR A 254 -10.03 -0.49 0.32
CA TYR A 254 -9.38 -1.69 0.85
C TYR A 254 -9.73 -1.96 2.32
N VAL A 255 -10.05 -0.95 3.12
CA VAL A 255 -10.45 -1.15 4.53
C VAL A 255 -11.65 -2.09 4.63
N VAL A 256 -12.69 -1.85 3.84
CA VAL A 256 -13.89 -2.71 3.79
C VAL A 256 -13.55 -4.10 3.30
N TRP A 257 -12.80 -4.17 2.21
CA TRP A 257 -12.41 -5.45 1.62
C TRP A 257 -11.50 -6.27 2.54
N THR A 258 -10.57 -5.61 3.26
CA THR A 258 -9.73 -6.29 4.25
C THR A 258 -10.57 -6.94 5.34
N ILE A 259 -11.57 -6.22 5.89
CA ILE A 259 -12.45 -6.77 6.90
C ILE A 259 -13.20 -7.98 6.35
N LEU A 260 -13.84 -7.85 5.18
CA LEU A 260 -14.60 -8.93 4.55
C LEU A 260 -13.74 -10.17 4.28
N PHE A 261 -12.56 -10.00 3.69
CA PHE A 261 -11.66 -11.12 3.43
C PHE A 261 -11.05 -11.69 4.71
N SER A 262 -10.76 -10.87 5.73
CA SER A 262 -10.22 -11.35 7.00
C SER A 262 -11.24 -12.15 7.82
N MET A 263 -12.53 -11.89 7.67
CA MET A 263 -13.58 -12.77 8.22
C MET A 263 -13.49 -14.18 7.62
N ILE A 264 -13.12 -14.29 6.35
CA ILE A 264 -13.02 -15.57 5.64
C ILE A 264 -11.70 -16.29 5.97
N PHE A 265 -10.57 -15.57 5.91
CA PHE A 265 -9.24 -16.18 5.99
C PHE A 265 -8.73 -16.37 7.42
N VAL A 266 -9.02 -15.44 8.33
CA VAL A 266 -8.47 -15.43 9.70
C VAL A 266 -9.55 -15.40 10.78
N ALA A 267 -10.81 -15.65 10.41
CA ALA A 267 -11.96 -15.61 11.32
C ALA A 267 -12.00 -14.30 12.16
N LEU A 268 -11.72 -13.17 11.53
CA LEU A 268 -11.70 -11.86 12.18
C LEU A 268 -13.04 -11.61 12.87
N GLU A 269 -13.01 -11.41 14.19
CA GLU A 269 -14.16 -10.94 14.93
C GLU A 269 -14.39 -9.45 14.67
N VAL A 270 -15.52 -9.15 14.06
CA VAL A 270 -15.90 -7.77 13.73
C VAL A 270 -16.69 -7.18 14.89
N ASN A 271 -16.06 -6.28 15.62
CA ASN A 271 -16.74 -5.52 16.65
C ASN A 271 -17.35 -4.21 16.11
N LEU A 272 -18.31 -3.66 16.84
CA LEU A 272 -19.02 -2.43 16.44
C LEU A 272 -18.06 -1.24 16.30
N GLN A 273 -17.00 -1.18 17.10
CA GLN A 273 -15.99 -0.13 17.02
C GLN A 273 -15.25 -0.17 15.69
N LEU A 274 -14.81 -1.35 15.21
CA LEU A 274 -14.13 -1.50 13.93
C LEU A 274 -15.02 -1.05 12.76
N ILE A 275 -16.32 -1.38 12.82
CA ILE A 275 -17.28 -0.95 11.79
C ILE A 275 -17.44 0.57 11.80
N ILE A 276 -17.75 1.18 12.97
CA ILE A 276 -18.00 2.61 13.08
C ILE A 276 -16.76 3.41 12.65
N THR A 277 -15.59 3.05 13.14
CA THR A 277 -14.34 3.77 12.83
C THR A 277 -13.97 3.64 11.36
N SER A 278 -14.14 2.46 10.76
CA SER A 278 -13.95 2.26 9.33
C SER A 278 -14.89 3.13 8.49
N ILE A 279 -16.17 3.24 8.88
CA ILE A 279 -17.13 4.12 8.21
C ILE A 279 -16.69 5.59 8.34
N ILE A 280 -16.28 6.05 9.52
CA ILE A 280 -15.81 7.43 9.72
C ILE A 280 -14.60 7.72 8.84
N ILE A 281 -13.62 6.82 8.78
CA ILE A 281 -12.42 6.96 7.95
C ILE A 281 -12.82 7.04 6.47
N ILE A 282 -13.68 6.14 5.98
CA ILE A 282 -14.15 6.12 4.59
C ILE A 282 -14.92 7.39 4.25
N LEU A 283 -15.77 7.88 5.15
CA LEU A 283 -16.49 9.15 4.96
C LEU A 283 -15.50 10.33 4.87
N GLY A 284 -14.47 10.36 5.71
CA GLY A 284 -13.42 11.37 5.64
C GLY A 284 -12.70 11.36 4.31
N VAL A 285 -12.33 10.18 3.82
CA VAL A 285 -11.72 10.02 2.50
C VAL A 285 -12.69 10.42 1.38
N TYR A 286 -13.96 10.01 1.46
CA TYR A 286 -14.98 10.40 0.49
C TYR A 286 -15.13 11.92 0.38
N VAL A 287 -15.09 12.64 1.50
CA VAL A 287 -15.14 14.11 1.53
C VAL A 287 -13.93 14.72 0.80
N ILE A 288 -12.71 14.17 1.01
CA ILE A 288 -11.49 14.61 0.31
C ILE A 288 -11.61 14.40 -1.20
N VAL A 289 -12.06 13.22 -1.62
CA VAL A 289 -12.10 12.82 -3.04
C VAL A 289 -13.17 13.56 -3.83
N ARG A 290 -14.31 13.91 -3.20
CA ARG A 290 -15.46 14.53 -3.89
C ARG A 290 -15.24 16.02 -4.21
N GLU A 291 -14.18 16.61 -3.76
CA GLU A 291 -13.98 18.07 -3.83
C GLU A 291 -13.51 18.59 -5.19
N GLU A 292 -13.10 17.75 -6.08
CA GLU A 292 -12.74 18.12 -7.43
C GLU A 292 -13.94 17.86 -8.38
#